data_b09d901b85befd1787786b772c7cb241
#
_entry.id   b09d901b85befd1787786b772c7cb241
#
_cell.length_a   1.000
_cell.length_b   1.000
_cell.length_c   1.000
_cell.angle_alpha   90.00
_cell.angle_beta   90.00
_cell.angle_gamma   90.00
#
_symmetry.space_group_name_H-M   'P 1'
#
loop_
_entity.id
_entity.type
_entity.pdbx_description
1 polymer ?
#
loop_
_entity_poly.entity_id
_entity_poly.type
_entity_poly.pdbx_seq_one_letter_code
_entity_poly.pdbx_strand_id
1 'polypeptide(L)'
;MKMKKENKGAVVRECKDYEKMIPMFLKKTLSTRTLEDFVIHCSKCKNCKEELEIQYYVYESLKKMDSLDASEDFDLSAGLNERMREAVQMIKSSRMTKFTMATLIAVGLVLLLVAVLIIAM
;
A
#
# COMPACT_ATOMS: atom_id res chain seq x y z
N MET A 1 -23.87 -24.13 11.75
CA MET A 1 -23.03 -22.94 12.04
C MET A 1 -21.58 -23.32 11.79
N LYS A 2 -21.00 -22.86 10.69
CA LYS A 2 -19.56 -23.05 10.44
C LYS A 2 -18.79 -21.96 11.19
N MET A 3 -18.12 -22.32 12.25
CA MET A 3 -17.18 -21.44 12.94
C MET A 3 -16.00 -21.16 11.99
N LYS A 4 -15.93 -19.91 11.50
CA LYS A 4 -14.83 -19.41 10.70
C LYS A 4 -13.63 -19.27 11.64
N LYS A 5 -12.63 -20.13 11.48
CA LYS A 5 -11.35 -20.01 12.21
C LYS A 5 -10.77 -18.63 11.92
N GLU A 6 -10.76 -17.79 12.93
CA GLU A 6 -10.04 -16.53 12.92
C GLU A 6 -8.54 -16.79 12.79
N ASN A 7 -8.02 -16.59 11.61
CA ASN A 7 -6.60 -16.57 11.38
C ASN A 7 -6.08 -15.22 11.87
N LYS A 8 -5.45 -15.21 13.04
CA LYS A 8 -4.84 -14.02 13.66
C LYS A 8 -3.80 -13.40 12.69
N GLY A 9 -4.23 -12.41 11.93
CA GLY A 9 -3.32 -11.62 11.10
C GLY A 9 -3.85 -11.12 9.76
N ALA A 10 -4.82 -11.79 9.16
CA ALA A 10 -5.46 -11.32 7.93
C ALA A 10 -6.96 -11.10 8.19
N VAL A 11 -7.36 -9.85 8.25
CA VAL A 11 -8.78 -9.50 8.22
C VAL A 11 -9.28 -9.88 6.83
N VAL A 12 -10.08 -10.95 6.74
CA VAL A 12 -10.74 -11.31 5.49
C VAL A 12 -11.82 -10.28 5.23
N ARG A 13 -11.51 -9.34 4.34
CA ARG A 13 -12.44 -8.29 3.90
C ARG A 13 -13.19 -8.78 2.67
N GLU A 14 -14.45 -8.43 2.58
CA GLU A 14 -15.26 -8.67 1.39
C GLU A 14 -15.01 -7.60 0.32
N CYS A 15 -15.35 -7.87 -0.95
CA CYS A 15 -15.19 -6.90 -2.04
C CYS A 15 -15.80 -5.53 -1.74
N LYS A 16 -16.96 -5.50 -1.07
CA LYS A 16 -17.61 -4.26 -0.63
C LYS A 16 -16.75 -3.39 0.30
N ASP A 17 -15.91 -3.99 1.10
CA ASP A 17 -15.01 -3.25 1.98
C ASP A 17 -13.87 -2.62 1.17
N TYR A 18 -13.37 -3.31 0.16
CA TYR A 18 -12.36 -2.75 -0.75
C TYR A 18 -12.92 -1.65 -1.65
N GLU A 19 -14.17 -1.77 -2.11
CA GLU A 19 -14.85 -0.69 -2.84
C GLU A 19 -14.94 0.60 -2.02
N LYS A 20 -15.24 0.51 -0.72
CA LYS A 20 -15.24 1.67 0.18
C LYS A 20 -13.86 2.31 0.38
N MET A 21 -12.80 1.56 0.15
CA MET A 21 -11.43 2.06 0.26
C MET A 21 -10.96 2.80 -0.99
N ILE A 22 -11.62 2.64 -2.13
CA ILE A 22 -11.23 3.28 -3.39
C ILE A 22 -11.07 4.80 -3.25
N PRO A 23 -12.03 5.56 -2.68
CA PRO A 23 -11.85 6.99 -2.49
C PRO A 23 -10.65 7.35 -1.61
N MET A 24 -10.37 6.55 -0.58
CA MET A 24 -9.20 6.75 0.29
C MET A 24 -7.89 6.43 -0.43
N PHE A 25 -7.88 5.42 -1.29
CA PHE A 25 -6.75 5.12 -2.17
C PHE A 25 -6.45 6.28 -3.13
N LEU A 26 -7.48 6.82 -3.79
CA LEU A 26 -7.34 7.94 -4.73
C LEU A 26 -6.83 9.22 -4.04
N LYS A 27 -7.23 9.45 -2.79
CA LYS A 27 -6.77 10.58 -1.96
C LYS A 27 -5.44 10.32 -1.26
N LYS A 28 -4.85 9.14 -1.42
CA LYS A 28 -3.59 8.72 -0.77
C LYS A 28 -3.65 8.75 0.79
N THR A 29 -4.81 8.43 1.36
CA THR A 29 -5.03 8.46 2.83
C THR A 29 -4.97 7.08 3.48
N LEU A 30 -4.80 6.00 2.72
CA LEU A 30 -4.66 4.65 3.27
C LEU A 30 -3.33 4.47 4.02
N SER A 31 -3.39 3.79 5.17
CA SER A 31 -2.18 3.34 5.86
C SER A 31 -1.45 2.30 5.01
N THR A 32 -0.13 2.19 5.15
CA THR A 32 0.71 1.26 4.36
C THR A 32 0.20 -0.18 4.42
N ARG A 33 -0.25 -0.64 5.59
CA ARG A 33 -0.77 -1.99 5.77
C ARG A 33 -2.09 -2.21 5.02
N THR A 34 -3.00 -1.26 5.13
CA THR A 34 -4.29 -1.30 4.44
C THR A 34 -4.12 -1.13 2.93
N LEU A 35 -3.18 -0.29 2.51
CA LEU A 35 -2.80 -0.10 1.12
C LEU A 35 -2.27 -1.39 0.49
N GLU A 36 -1.45 -2.14 1.21
CA GLU A 36 -0.94 -3.43 0.76
C GLU A 36 -2.07 -4.43 0.52
N ASP A 37 -2.98 -4.59 1.48
CA ASP A 37 -4.15 -5.46 1.36
C ASP A 37 -5.03 -5.06 0.18
N PHE A 38 -5.26 -3.76 0.01
CA PHE A 38 -6.05 -3.21 -1.09
C PHE A 38 -5.42 -3.51 -2.46
N VAL A 39 -4.14 -3.23 -2.63
CA VAL A 39 -3.41 -3.47 -3.89
C VAL A 39 -3.39 -4.95 -4.25
N ILE A 40 -3.14 -5.83 -3.28
CA ILE A 40 -3.14 -7.28 -3.48
C ILE A 40 -4.53 -7.76 -3.92
N HIS A 41 -5.59 -7.27 -3.27
CA HIS A 41 -6.96 -7.65 -3.63
C HIS A 41 -7.33 -7.19 -5.03
N CYS A 42 -7.12 -5.92 -5.37
CA CYS A 42 -7.41 -5.35 -6.68
C CYS A 42 -6.60 -5.99 -7.82
N SER A 43 -5.40 -6.50 -7.52
CA SER A 43 -4.59 -7.22 -8.52
C SER A 43 -5.16 -8.60 -8.86
N LYS A 44 -5.94 -9.20 -7.98
CA LYS A 44 -6.50 -10.56 -8.13
C LYS A 44 -7.99 -10.59 -8.42
N CYS A 45 -8.72 -9.57 -8.01
CA CYS A 45 -10.17 -9.48 -8.18
C CYS A 45 -10.50 -8.56 -9.34
N LYS A 46 -10.99 -9.14 -10.44
CA LYS A 46 -11.36 -8.40 -11.64
C LYS A 46 -12.45 -7.36 -11.36
N ASN A 47 -13.47 -7.72 -10.59
CA ASN A 47 -14.58 -6.82 -10.25
C ASN A 47 -14.11 -5.57 -9.49
N CYS A 48 -13.26 -5.73 -8.46
CA CYS A 48 -12.71 -4.60 -7.71
C CYS A 48 -11.75 -3.75 -8.55
N LYS A 49 -11.04 -4.38 -9.49
CA LYS A 49 -10.19 -3.64 -10.44
C LYS A 49 -11.02 -2.79 -11.39
N GLU A 50 -12.08 -3.33 -11.97
CA GLU A 50 -13.00 -2.59 -12.86
C GLU A 50 -13.66 -1.42 -12.11
N GLU A 51 -14.12 -1.65 -10.88
CA GLU A 51 -14.70 -0.59 -10.05
C GLU A 51 -13.68 0.51 -9.73
N LEU A 52 -12.44 0.13 -9.43
CA LEU A 52 -11.34 1.09 -9.23
C LEU A 52 -11.07 1.93 -10.48
N GLU A 53 -11.07 1.31 -11.67
CA GLU A 53 -10.89 2.00 -12.94
C GLU A 53 -12.00 3.04 -13.18
N ILE A 54 -13.26 2.68 -12.94
CA ILE A 54 -14.41 3.59 -13.10
C ILE A 54 -14.31 4.78 -12.13
N GLN A 55 -14.07 4.51 -10.86
CA GLN A 55 -13.97 5.58 -9.85
C GLN A 55 -12.73 6.47 -10.07
N TYR A 56 -11.63 5.92 -10.53
CA TYR A 56 -10.46 6.70 -10.92
C TYR A 56 -10.77 7.64 -12.09
N TYR A 57 -11.50 7.16 -13.08
CA TYR A 57 -11.95 7.96 -14.23
C TYR A 57 -12.75 9.17 -13.79
N VAL A 58 -13.77 8.96 -12.96
CA VAL A 58 -14.62 10.02 -12.42
C VAL A 58 -13.79 11.00 -11.60
N TYR A 59 -12.92 10.51 -10.72
CA TYR A 59 -12.08 11.33 -9.85
C TYR A 59 -11.14 12.25 -10.65
N GLU A 60 -10.43 11.72 -11.65
CA GLU A 60 -9.53 12.52 -12.48
C GLU A 60 -10.28 13.49 -13.40
N SER A 61 -11.45 13.11 -13.90
CA SER A 61 -12.29 14.00 -14.70
C SER A 61 -12.78 15.21 -13.90
N LEU A 62 -13.24 14.98 -12.67
CA LEU A 62 -13.66 16.07 -11.78
C LEU A 62 -12.49 16.99 -11.41
N LYS A 63 -11.33 16.41 -11.12
CA LYS A 63 -10.13 17.17 -10.81
C LYS A 63 -9.67 18.07 -11.97
N LYS A 64 -9.81 17.59 -13.21
CA LYS A 64 -9.51 18.39 -14.41
C LYS A 64 -10.50 19.52 -14.64
N MET A 65 -11.77 19.33 -14.30
CA MET A 65 -12.77 20.40 -14.40
C MET A 65 -12.49 21.56 -13.43
N ASP A 66 -11.89 21.26 -12.28
CA ASP A 66 -11.47 22.28 -11.30
C ASP A 66 -10.16 22.99 -11.71
N SER A 67 -9.31 22.33 -12.50
CA SER A 67 -8.12 22.96 -13.09
C SER A 67 -8.45 23.43 -14.51
N LEU A 68 -8.28 24.71 -14.79
CA LEU A 68 -8.53 25.33 -16.11
C LEU A 68 -7.64 24.81 -17.25
N ASP A 69 -6.87 23.76 -17.03
CA ASP A 69 -5.98 23.12 -17.98
C ASP A 69 -6.66 21.93 -18.68
N ALA A 70 -7.48 22.26 -19.68
CA ALA A 70 -8.26 21.28 -20.46
C ALA A 70 -7.49 20.67 -21.66
N SER A 71 -6.15 20.75 -21.73
CA SER A 71 -5.41 20.54 -22.98
C SER A 71 -4.42 19.39 -23.04
N GLU A 72 -4.49 18.39 -22.17
CA GLU A 72 -3.67 17.20 -22.35
C GLU A 72 -4.51 15.95 -22.62
N ASP A 73 -4.17 15.28 -23.71
CA ASP A 73 -4.57 13.89 -24.02
C ASP A 73 -4.07 12.98 -22.88
N PHE A 74 -4.90 12.86 -21.86
CA PHE A 74 -4.55 12.09 -20.66
C PHE A 74 -4.92 10.62 -20.87
N ASP A 75 -3.92 9.77 -21.01
CA ASP A 75 -4.11 8.33 -20.95
C ASP A 75 -4.44 7.91 -19.50
N LEU A 76 -5.74 7.73 -19.25
CA LEU A 76 -6.28 7.34 -17.94
C LEU A 76 -5.78 5.97 -17.49
N SER A 77 -5.54 5.06 -18.42
CA SER A 77 -5.04 3.72 -18.10
C SER A 77 -3.58 3.78 -17.62
N ALA A 78 -2.76 4.59 -18.26
CA ALA A 78 -1.39 4.84 -17.84
C ALA A 78 -1.32 5.54 -16.47
N GLY A 79 -2.21 6.51 -16.22
CA GLY A 79 -2.30 7.21 -14.95
C GLY A 79 -2.66 6.29 -13.77
N LEU A 80 -3.63 5.39 -13.95
CA LEU A 80 -3.99 4.41 -12.92
C LEU A 80 -2.85 3.40 -12.67
N ASN A 81 -2.23 2.91 -13.72
CA ASN A 81 -1.09 2.00 -13.59
C ASN A 81 0.08 2.64 -12.84
N GLU A 82 0.35 3.92 -13.08
CA GLU A 82 1.38 4.66 -12.34
C GLU A 82 1.01 4.82 -10.86
N ARG A 83 -0.26 5.11 -10.54
CA ARG A 83 -0.77 5.14 -9.16
C ARG A 83 -0.58 3.81 -8.43
N MET A 84 -0.87 2.70 -9.11
CA MET A 84 -0.65 1.36 -8.56
C MET A 84 0.85 1.07 -8.36
N ARG A 85 1.72 1.48 -9.28
CA ARG A 85 3.18 1.37 -9.13
C ARG A 85 3.70 2.18 -7.94
N GLU A 86 3.28 3.43 -7.79
CA GLU A 86 3.62 4.25 -6.62
C GLU A 86 3.23 3.57 -5.31
N ALA A 87 2.02 3.00 -5.25
CA ALA A 87 1.54 2.27 -4.08
C ALA A 87 2.43 1.08 -3.75
N VAL A 88 2.79 0.27 -4.75
CA VAL A 88 3.70 -0.88 -4.58
C VAL A 88 5.09 -0.43 -4.11
N GLN A 89 5.62 0.67 -4.64
CA GLN A 89 6.90 1.21 -4.21
C GLN A 89 6.88 1.69 -2.76
N MET A 90 5.80 2.36 -2.32
CA MET A 90 5.63 2.78 -0.92
C MET A 90 5.60 1.57 0.02
N ILE A 91 4.89 0.51 -0.34
CA ILE A 91 4.83 -0.73 0.44
C ILE A 91 6.22 -1.37 0.55
N LYS A 92 6.92 -1.47 -0.56
CA LYS A 92 8.28 -2.04 -0.62
C LYS A 92 9.28 -1.23 0.21
N SER A 93 9.28 0.08 0.07
CA SER A 93 10.13 1.00 0.84
C SER A 93 9.88 0.86 2.35
N SER A 94 8.63 0.82 2.78
CA SER A 94 8.27 0.66 4.19
C SER A 94 8.74 -0.68 4.78
N ARG A 95 8.75 -1.75 4.00
CA ARG A 95 9.30 -3.04 4.44
C ARG A 95 10.82 -3.00 4.58
N MET A 96 11.53 -2.42 3.60
CA MET A 96 12.99 -2.35 3.64
C MET A 96 13.51 -1.54 4.82
N THR A 97 12.89 -0.42 5.16
CA THR A 97 13.30 0.40 6.32
C THR A 97 13.19 -0.35 7.65
N LYS A 98 12.18 -1.19 7.83
CA LYS A 98 12.02 -2.00 9.04
C LYS A 98 13.12 -3.06 9.17
N PHE A 99 13.50 -3.71 8.08
CA PHE A 99 14.59 -4.69 8.09
C PHE A 99 15.96 -4.04 8.34
N THR A 100 16.25 -2.91 7.72
CA THR A 100 17.52 -2.20 7.92
C THR A 100 17.67 -1.69 9.35
N MET A 101 16.62 -1.18 9.97
CA MET A 101 16.64 -0.77 11.37
C MET A 101 16.89 -1.94 12.32
N ALA A 102 16.23 -3.08 12.09
CA ALA A 102 16.43 -4.28 12.90
C ALA A 102 17.86 -4.83 12.79
N THR A 103 18.44 -4.86 11.59
CA THR A 103 19.82 -5.31 11.37
C THR A 103 20.85 -4.37 12.02
N LEU A 104 20.67 -3.06 11.95
CA LEU A 104 21.54 -2.10 12.60
C LEU A 104 21.54 -2.23 14.13
N ILE A 105 20.37 -2.45 14.73
CA ILE A 105 20.24 -2.70 16.18
C ILE A 105 20.96 -3.99 16.57
N ALA A 106 20.78 -5.08 15.82
CA ALA A 106 21.41 -6.35 16.10
C ALA A 106 22.94 -6.27 16.02
N VAL A 107 23.48 -5.62 14.99
CA VAL A 107 24.94 -5.39 14.84
C VAL A 107 25.47 -4.54 15.99
N GLY A 108 24.78 -3.47 16.38
CA GLY A 108 25.16 -2.63 17.51
C GLY A 108 25.25 -3.39 18.83
N LEU A 109 24.26 -4.27 19.10
CA LEU A 109 24.27 -5.11 20.31
C LEU A 109 25.44 -6.11 20.32
N VAL A 110 25.74 -6.72 19.18
CA VAL A 110 26.89 -7.65 19.06
C VAL A 110 28.22 -6.93 19.32
N LEU A 111 28.41 -5.75 18.74
CA LEU A 111 29.63 -4.96 18.96
C LEU A 111 29.76 -4.53 20.41
N LEU A 112 28.67 -4.18 21.08
CA LEU A 112 28.66 -3.81 22.49
C LEU A 112 29.04 -5.00 23.38
N LEU A 113 28.52 -6.19 23.10
CA LEU A 113 28.87 -7.42 23.82
C LEU A 113 30.37 -7.76 23.65
N VAL A 114 30.90 -7.65 22.43
CA VAL A 114 32.33 -7.87 22.18
C VAL A 114 33.20 -6.90 22.95
N ALA A 115 32.84 -5.60 22.95
CA ALA A 115 33.57 -4.58 23.70
C ALA A 115 33.57 -4.87 25.22
N VAL A 116 32.45 -5.27 25.79
CA VAL A 116 32.34 -5.65 27.21
C VAL A 116 33.25 -6.86 27.52
N LEU A 117 33.26 -7.86 26.65
CA LEU A 117 34.11 -9.03 26.83
C LEU A 117 35.60 -8.70 26.78
N ILE A 118 36.02 -7.78 25.90
CA ILE A 118 37.42 -7.33 25.80
C ILE A 118 37.81 -6.56 27.06
N ILE A 119 36.94 -5.73 27.61
CA ILE A 119 37.20 -4.97 28.83
C ILE A 119 37.24 -5.88 30.07
N ALA A 120 36.43 -6.96 30.07
CA ALA A 120 36.36 -7.91 31.18
C ALA A 120 37.54 -8.92 31.21
N MET A 121 38.29 -9.00 30.11
CA MET A 121 39.51 -9.82 30.03
C MET A 121 40.75 -9.02 30.45
#